data_706e84eaeb3e9ada966a3b9463436a53
#
_entry.id   706e84eaeb3e9ada966a3b9463436a53
#
_cell.length_a   1.000
_cell.length_b   1.000
_cell.length_c   1.000
_cell.angle_alpha   90.00
_cell.angle_beta   90.00
_cell.angle_gamma   90.00
#
_symmetry.space_group_name_H-M   'P 1'
#
loop_
_entity.id
_entity.type
_entity.pdbx_description
1 polymer ?
#
loop_
_entity_poly.entity_id
_entity_poly.type
_entity_poly.pdbx_seq_one_letter_code
_entity_poly.pdbx_strand_id
1 'polypeptide(L)'
;MSSFRVAAVPLCKRPNTRVVTVTTHAADATAGDAPVTVADADPKKASAFVVGILWFFGHQLIGVGNDVIMKYTGSTLGVAQVVFLRFAFATLTMLPVMFLSGMESFKTDRVPLHVARSVLLAAGIGLYCYGLSSAPIAVVTTLNFTIPLFTLVMARVFLKERVDATRWIGTLAGFAGVMVVMQPGGASFNPQWLVVLLSAAMFASLDVLNKIFIGKESFWAMIFYTALFTTVIAAVPAALAWVTPTGAQLGLLAILGAGANLLLYCLLKSFSLVGTALRVSQSLTHCLLPLSEYGT
;
A
#
# COMPACT_ATOMS: atom_id res chain seq x y z
N MET A 1 2.78 47.09 -42.56
CA MET A 1 1.45 46.49 -42.34
C MET A 1 1.67 44.96 -42.19
N SER A 2 1.88 44.52 -41.00
CA SER A 2 2.05 43.07 -40.68
C SER A 2 0.96 42.70 -39.68
N SER A 3 0.01 41.86 -40.15
CA SER A 3 -1.09 41.31 -39.38
C SER A 3 -0.57 40.33 -38.30
N PHE A 4 -0.75 40.67 -37.04
CA PHE A 4 -0.65 39.73 -35.93
C PHE A 4 -1.92 38.90 -35.84
N ARG A 5 -1.83 37.59 -36.08
CA ARG A 5 -2.89 36.62 -35.74
C ARG A 5 -2.72 36.19 -34.28
N VAL A 6 -3.65 36.57 -33.45
CA VAL A 6 -3.78 36.06 -32.09
C VAL A 6 -4.40 34.66 -32.17
N ALA A 7 -3.64 33.64 -31.81
CA ALA A 7 -4.16 32.28 -31.63
C ALA A 7 -4.94 32.21 -30.30
N ALA A 8 -6.21 31.84 -30.38
CA ALA A 8 -7.06 31.65 -29.23
C ALA A 8 -6.65 30.39 -28.48
N VAL A 9 -6.22 30.54 -27.24
CA VAL A 9 -5.97 29.44 -26.28
C VAL A 9 -7.33 28.97 -25.73
N PRO A 10 -7.67 27.67 -25.74
CA PRO A 10 -8.94 27.19 -25.20
C PRO A 10 -9.00 27.37 -23.69
N LEU A 11 -9.94 28.20 -23.24
CA LEU A 11 -10.25 28.43 -21.83
C LEU A 11 -10.86 27.17 -21.22
N CYS A 12 -10.17 26.59 -20.23
CA CYS A 12 -10.68 25.55 -19.36
C CYS A 12 -11.86 26.09 -18.53
N LYS A 13 -13.09 25.64 -18.82
CA LYS A 13 -14.32 26.03 -18.12
C LYS A 13 -14.27 25.52 -16.69
N ARG A 14 -14.13 26.42 -15.71
CA ARG A 14 -14.35 26.12 -14.27
C ARG A 14 -15.71 26.68 -13.84
N PRO A 15 -16.52 25.94 -13.09
CA PRO A 15 -17.68 26.50 -12.41
C PRO A 15 -17.23 27.19 -11.11
N ASN A 16 -17.67 28.41 -10.93
CA ASN A 16 -17.60 29.26 -9.72
C ASN A 16 -16.20 29.60 -9.17
N THR A 17 -15.54 30.58 -9.78
CA THR A 17 -14.49 31.34 -9.09
C THR A 17 -14.81 32.84 -9.24
N ARG A 18 -14.99 33.54 -8.12
CA ARG A 18 -15.04 34.99 -8.05
C ARG A 18 -13.69 35.53 -8.55
N VAL A 19 -13.72 36.35 -9.60
CA VAL A 19 -12.54 37.06 -10.07
C VAL A 19 -12.24 38.17 -9.07
N VAL A 20 -11.13 38.03 -8.33
CA VAL A 20 -10.54 39.12 -7.55
C VAL A 20 -9.56 39.83 -8.48
N THR A 21 -9.89 41.04 -8.89
CA THR A 21 -9.00 41.92 -9.66
C THR A 21 -7.94 42.46 -8.70
N VAL A 22 -6.68 41.99 -8.84
CA VAL A 22 -5.54 42.57 -8.12
C VAL A 22 -4.92 43.63 -9.02
N THR A 23 -5.07 44.90 -8.65
CA THR A 23 -4.32 46.03 -9.24
C THR A 23 -2.90 45.99 -8.64
N THR A 24 -1.91 45.71 -9.50
CA THR A 24 -0.50 45.79 -9.11
C THR A 24 -0.04 47.25 -9.18
N HIS A 25 0.25 47.84 -8.01
CA HIS A 25 1.14 49.01 -7.93
C HIS A 25 2.57 48.50 -7.88
N ALA A 26 3.36 48.91 -8.85
CA ALA A 26 4.79 48.64 -8.87
C ALA A 26 5.50 49.53 -7.82
N ALA A 27 6.20 48.91 -6.88
CA ALA A 27 7.30 49.52 -6.15
C ALA A 27 8.20 48.41 -5.61
N ASP A 28 9.37 48.38 -6.18
CA ASP A 28 10.69 48.01 -5.66
C ASP A 28 10.77 47.35 -4.26
N ALA A 29 11.20 46.07 -4.22
CA ALA A 29 11.91 45.51 -3.06
C ALA A 29 12.58 44.17 -3.39
N THR A 30 13.87 44.15 -3.32
CA THR A 30 14.83 43.08 -2.96
C THR A 30 14.28 41.69 -2.67
N ALA A 31 14.76 40.71 -3.44
CA ALA A 31 14.53 39.29 -3.25
C ALA A 31 14.97 38.84 -1.85
N GLY A 32 14.00 38.57 -1.00
CA GLY A 32 14.16 37.82 0.26
C GLY A 32 13.25 36.62 0.20
N ASP A 33 13.80 35.43 0.42
CA ASP A 33 13.06 34.17 0.53
C ASP A 33 11.85 34.31 1.46
N ALA A 34 10.66 34.37 0.88
CA ALA A 34 9.44 34.30 1.66
C ALA A 34 9.25 32.86 2.17
N PRO A 35 9.06 32.65 3.47
CA PRO A 35 8.77 31.31 3.98
C PRO A 35 7.46 30.81 3.34
N VAL A 36 7.51 29.62 2.73
CA VAL A 36 6.34 28.91 2.23
C VAL A 36 5.44 28.62 3.44
N THR A 37 4.46 29.48 3.66
CA THR A 37 3.46 29.28 4.70
C THR A 37 2.55 28.12 4.27
N VAL A 38 2.39 27.15 5.15
CA VAL A 38 1.51 25.95 5.04
C VAL A 38 0.00 26.33 4.93
N ALA A 39 -0.32 27.59 4.73
CA ALA A 39 -1.67 28.16 4.87
C ALA A 39 -2.61 27.96 3.68
N ASP A 40 -2.16 27.38 2.54
CA ASP A 40 -3.03 27.19 1.35
C ASP A 40 -3.28 25.71 0.98
N ALA A 41 -3.21 24.80 1.96
CA ALA A 41 -3.68 23.44 1.74
C ALA A 41 -5.22 23.44 1.66
N ASP A 42 -5.76 23.18 0.47
CA ASP A 42 -7.20 22.97 0.25
C ASP A 42 -7.75 22.03 1.37
N PRO A 43 -8.67 22.47 2.23
CA PRO A 43 -9.12 21.72 3.40
C PRO A 43 -9.67 20.33 3.04
N LYS A 44 -10.17 20.14 1.82
CA LYS A 44 -10.61 18.83 1.31
C LYS A 44 -9.44 17.86 1.08
N LYS A 45 -8.26 18.36 0.72
CA LYS A 45 -7.06 17.54 0.50
C LYS A 45 -6.40 17.13 1.80
N ALA A 46 -6.33 18.06 2.76
CA ALA A 46 -5.85 17.76 4.11
C ALA A 46 -6.76 16.70 4.77
N SER A 47 -8.07 16.82 4.62
CA SER A 47 -9.04 15.84 5.10
C SER A 47 -8.84 14.47 4.44
N ALA A 48 -8.67 14.38 3.13
CA ALA A 48 -8.45 13.12 2.42
C ALA A 48 -7.15 12.43 2.84
N PHE A 49 -6.09 13.21 3.08
CA PHE A 49 -4.82 12.69 3.58
C PHE A 49 -4.95 12.10 4.99
N VAL A 50 -5.60 12.83 5.91
CA VAL A 50 -5.86 12.35 7.28
C VAL A 50 -6.71 11.08 7.27
N VAL A 51 -7.77 11.05 6.47
CA VAL A 51 -8.62 9.86 6.33
C VAL A 51 -7.81 8.68 5.76
N GLY A 52 -6.91 8.92 4.81
CA GLY A 52 -6.01 7.89 4.29
C GLY A 52 -5.09 7.30 5.36
N ILE A 53 -4.55 8.15 6.25
CA ILE A 53 -3.75 7.70 7.39
C ILE A 53 -4.60 6.88 8.38
N LEU A 54 -5.83 7.29 8.67
CA LEU A 54 -6.73 6.53 9.55
C LEU A 54 -7.03 5.13 8.99
N TRP A 55 -7.23 4.99 7.67
CA TRP A 55 -7.36 3.70 7.03
C TRP A 55 -6.09 2.84 7.17
N PHE A 56 -4.92 3.46 7.10
CA PHE A 56 -3.64 2.76 7.31
C PHE A 56 -3.49 2.27 8.76
N PHE A 57 -3.87 3.08 9.74
CA PHE A 57 -3.89 2.64 11.14
C PHE A 57 -4.88 1.48 11.36
N GLY A 58 -6.08 1.54 10.75
CA GLY A 58 -7.03 0.43 10.77
C GLY A 58 -6.43 -0.86 10.19
N HIS A 59 -5.72 -0.76 9.05
CA HIS A 59 -4.96 -1.86 8.48
C HIS A 59 -3.98 -2.46 9.49
N GLN A 60 -3.18 -1.64 10.18
CA GLN A 60 -2.19 -2.11 11.16
C GLN A 60 -2.84 -2.81 12.36
N LEU A 61 -3.95 -2.28 12.91
CA LEU A 61 -4.66 -2.89 14.05
C LEU A 61 -5.23 -4.27 13.68
N ILE A 62 -5.86 -4.39 12.51
CA ILE A 62 -6.37 -5.67 11.99
C ILE A 62 -5.19 -6.63 11.75
N GLY A 63 -4.05 -6.13 11.26
CA GLY A 63 -2.83 -6.88 11.07
C GLY A 63 -2.35 -7.56 12.33
N VAL A 64 -2.25 -6.82 13.44
CA VAL A 64 -1.84 -7.37 14.76
C VAL A 64 -2.80 -8.49 15.21
N GLY A 65 -4.11 -8.30 15.07
CA GLY A 65 -5.08 -9.35 15.37
C GLY A 65 -4.89 -10.60 14.51
N ASN A 66 -4.64 -10.43 13.23
CA ASN A 66 -4.35 -11.53 12.31
C ASN A 66 -3.04 -12.27 12.70
N ASP A 67 -2.00 -11.55 13.12
CA ASP A 67 -0.72 -12.14 13.53
C ASP A 67 -0.87 -13.05 14.76
N VAL A 68 -1.68 -12.64 15.73
CA VAL A 68 -1.98 -13.46 16.93
C VAL A 68 -2.66 -14.77 16.51
N ILE A 69 -3.70 -14.69 15.66
CA ILE A 69 -4.41 -15.88 15.18
C ILE A 69 -3.46 -16.77 14.36
N MET A 70 -2.66 -16.18 13.47
CA MET A 70 -1.69 -16.94 12.66
C MET A 70 -0.65 -17.63 13.50
N LYS A 71 -0.12 -16.98 14.54
CA LYS A 71 0.83 -17.61 15.46
C LYS A 71 0.21 -18.79 16.19
N TYR A 72 -1.00 -18.62 16.70
CA TYR A 72 -1.72 -19.68 17.43
C TYR A 72 -2.05 -20.87 16.52
N THR A 73 -2.60 -20.63 15.34
CA THR A 73 -2.96 -21.71 14.40
C THR A 73 -1.75 -22.33 13.72
N GLY A 74 -0.71 -21.56 13.42
CA GLY A 74 0.52 -22.02 12.78
C GLY A 74 1.39 -22.93 13.66
N SER A 75 1.20 -22.90 14.99
CA SER A 75 1.89 -23.81 15.90
C SER A 75 1.33 -25.24 15.88
N THR A 76 0.10 -25.43 15.41
CA THR A 76 -0.63 -26.71 15.41
C THR A 76 -0.93 -27.23 14.02
N LEU A 77 -1.19 -26.33 13.08
CA LEU A 77 -1.40 -26.63 11.66
C LEU A 77 -0.16 -26.23 10.88
N GLY A 78 0.20 -26.95 9.85
CA GLY A 78 1.32 -26.57 8.98
C GLY A 78 1.10 -25.20 8.33
N VAL A 79 2.20 -24.44 8.12
CA VAL A 79 2.18 -23.09 7.54
C VAL A 79 1.38 -23.02 6.22
N ALA A 80 1.62 -23.99 5.33
CA ALA A 80 0.91 -24.06 4.04
C ALA A 80 -0.61 -24.23 4.20
N GLN A 81 -1.04 -25.01 5.19
CA GLN A 81 -2.44 -25.25 5.49
C GLN A 81 -3.11 -24.01 6.08
N VAL A 82 -2.42 -23.29 6.99
CA VAL A 82 -2.93 -22.00 7.52
C VAL A 82 -3.10 -20.99 6.40
N VAL A 83 -2.12 -20.87 5.51
CA VAL A 83 -2.22 -19.97 4.33
C VAL A 83 -3.38 -20.38 3.43
N PHE A 84 -3.49 -21.68 3.10
CA PHE A 84 -4.58 -22.20 2.26
C PHE A 84 -5.96 -21.87 2.86
N LEU A 85 -6.21 -22.28 4.10
CA LEU A 85 -7.50 -22.10 4.74
C LEU A 85 -7.84 -20.61 4.95
N ARG A 86 -6.86 -19.80 5.33
CA ARG A 86 -7.02 -18.35 5.44
C ARG A 86 -7.57 -17.75 4.13
N PHE A 87 -6.91 -18.06 3.01
CA PHE A 87 -7.31 -17.47 1.72
C PHE A 87 -8.53 -18.17 1.10
N ALA A 88 -8.79 -19.44 1.40
CA ALA A 88 -10.05 -20.10 1.08
C ALA A 88 -11.23 -19.39 1.76
N PHE A 89 -11.14 -19.12 3.05
CA PHE A 89 -12.16 -18.33 3.76
C PHE A 89 -12.22 -16.89 3.28
N ALA A 90 -11.09 -16.27 2.94
CA ALA A 90 -11.08 -14.93 2.35
C ALA A 90 -11.85 -14.92 1.00
N THR A 91 -11.63 -15.92 0.16
CA THR A 91 -12.36 -16.05 -1.11
C THR A 91 -13.86 -16.25 -0.87
N LEU A 92 -14.24 -17.15 0.05
CA LEU A 92 -15.62 -17.42 0.39
C LEU A 92 -16.34 -16.19 0.95
N THR A 93 -15.72 -15.45 1.85
CA THR A 93 -16.29 -14.23 2.44
C THR A 93 -16.38 -13.08 1.44
N MET A 94 -15.57 -13.10 0.37
CA MET A 94 -15.59 -12.10 -0.69
C MET A 94 -16.65 -12.38 -1.77
N LEU A 95 -17.03 -13.65 -1.97
CA LEU A 95 -18.03 -14.01 -2.98
C LEU A 95 -19.34 -13.21 -2.88
N PRO A 96 -20.04 -13.13 -1.72
CA PRO A 96 -21.26 -12.34 -1.61
C PRO A 96 -21.04 -10.87 -1.94
N VAL A 97 -19.92 -10.29 -1.56
CA VAL A 97 -19.58 -8.89 -1.88
C VAL A 97 -19.44 -8.70 -3.39
N MET A 98 -18.80 -9.65 -4.08
CA MET A 98 -18.64 -9.62 -5.54
C MET A 98 -19.99 -9.71 -6.25
N PHE A 99 -20.89 -10.60 -5.82
CA PHE A 99 -22.24 -10.73 -6.39
C PHE A 99 -23.08 -9.46 -6.14
N LEU A 100 -23.02 -8.89 -4.94
CA LEU A 100 -23.73 -7.64 -4.61
C LEU A 100 -23.17 -6.43 -5.38
N SER A 101 -21.89 -6.45 -5.72
CA SER A 101 -21.25 -5.38 -6.52
C SER A 101 -21.51 -5.51 -8.03
N GLY A 102 -22.21 -6.56 -8.44
CA GLY A 102 -22.59 -6.82 -9.83
C GLY A 102 -21.55 -7.62 -10.62
N MET A 103 -22.02 -8.28 -11.69
CA MET A 103 -21.18 -9.17 -12.53
C MET A 103 -20.00 -8.44 -13.22
N GLU A 104 -20.10 -7.13 -13.41
CA GLU A 104 -18.99 -6.33 -13.93
C GLU A 104 -17.76 -6.35 -13.02
N SER A 105 -17.93 -6.57 -11.72
CA SER A 105 -16.84 -6.67 -10.74
C SER A 105 -15.96 -7.89 -10.95
N PHE A 106 -16.44 -8.92 -11.67
CA PHE A 106 -15.66 -10.10 -12.04
C PHE A 106 -14.84 -9.91 -13.32
N LYS A 107 -15.08 -8.84 -14.09
CA LYS A 107 -14.35 -8.61 -15.33
C LYS A 107 -12.97 -8.05 -15.03
N THR A 108 -11.95 -8.70 -15.54
CA THR A 108 -10.56 -8.22 -15.54
C THR A 108 -9.84 -8.67 -16.80
N ASP A 109 -9.12 -7.76 -17.43
CA ASP A 109 -8.27 -8.04 -18.58
C ASP A 109 -6.81 -8.29 -18.15
N ARG A 110 -6.53 -8.31 -16.84
CA ARG A 110 -5.18 -8.31 -16.27
C ARG A 110 -4.87 -9.52 -15.41
N VAL A 111 -5.41 -10.68 -15.78
CA VAL A 111 -5.21 -11.94 -15.05
C VAL A 111 -3.73 -12.23 -14.73
N PRO A 112 -2.75 -12.08 -15.67
CA PRO A 112 -1.33 -12.34 -15.36
C PRO A 112 -0.80 -11.50 -14.20
N LEU A 113 -1.24 -10.25 -14.08
CA LEU A 113 -0.83 -9.38 -12.99
C LEU A 113 -1.48 -9.78 -11.66
N HIS A 114 -2.75 -10.24 -11.66
CA HIS A 114 -3.39 -10.81 -10.47
C HIS A 114 -2.66 -12.07 -10.01
N VAL A 115 -2.26 -12.94 -10.94
CA VAL A 115 -1.44 -14.12 -10.62
C VAL A 115 -0.10 -13.71 -10.02
N ALA A 116 0.63 -12.76 -10.62
CA ALA A 116 1.89 -12.27 -10.09
C ALA A 116 1.75 -11.71 -8.65
N ARG A 117 0.69 -10.94 -8.38
CA ARG A 117 0.36 -10.45 -7.03
C ARG A 117 0.11 -11.61 -6.06
N SER A 118 -0.61 -12.62 -6.50
CA SER A 118 -0.95 -13.78 -5.65
C SER A 118 0.25 -14.65 -5.35
N VAL A 119 1.18 -14.80 -6.30
CA VAL A 119 2.46 -15.49 -6.08
C VAL A 119 3.29 -14.75 -5.04
N LEU A 120 3.42 -13.43 -5.18
CA LEU A 120 4.15 -12.61 -4.19
C LEU A 120 3.49 -12.66 -2.82
N LEU A 121 2.15 -12.62 -2.76
CA LEU A 121 1.42 -12.73 -1.51
C LEU A 121 1.57 -14.12 -0.90
N ALA A 122 1.39 -15.19 -1.67
CA ALA A 122 1.55 -16.56 -1.18
C ALA A 122 2.95 -16.81 -0.61
N ALA A 123 3.99 -16.38 -1.34
CA ALA A 123 5.37 -16.47 -0.86
C ALA A 123 5.58 -15.58 0.39
N GLY A 124 5.19 -14.32 0.34
CA GLY A 124 5.34 -13.38 1.44
C GLY A 124 4.65 -13.87 2.71
N ILE A 125 3.36 -14.24 2.63
CA ILE A 125 2.60 -14.68 3.80
C ILE A 125 3.06 -16.05 4.31
N GLY A 126 3.51 -16.94 3.43
CA GLY A 126 4.08 -18.24 3.83
C GLY A 126 5.36 -18.05 4.64
N LEU A 127 6.30 -17.24 4.13
CA LEU A 127 7.54 -16.91 4.84
C LEU A 127 7.26 -16.18 6.16
N TYR A 128 6.29 -15.28 6.16
CA TYR A 128 5.86 -14.53 7.35
C TYR A 128 5.26 -15.45 8.42
N CYS A 129 4.35 -16.34 8.02
CA CYS A 129 3.73 -17.33 8.92
C CYS A 129 4.78 -18.27 9.52
N TYR A 130 5.76 -18.69 8.71
CA TYR A 130 6.91 -19.46 9.21
C TYR A 130 7.72 -18.65 10.25
N GLY A 131 7.97 -17.37 9.97
CA GLY A 131 8.62 -16.47 10.93
C GLY A 131 7.85 -16.34 12.24
N LEU A 132 6.52 -16.16 12.17
CA LEU A 132 5.65 -16.09 13.35
C LEU A 132 5.65 -17.38 14.18
N SER A 133 5.74 -18.54 13.55
CA SER A 133 5.78 -19.83 14.25
C SER A 133 7.13 -20.07 14.96
N SER A 134 8.23 -19.52 14.43
CA SER A 134 9.59 -19.77 14.89
C SER A 134 10.22 -18.65 15.73
N ALA A 135 9.59 -17.48 15.81
CA ALA A 135 10.13 -16.31 16.53
C ALA A 135 9.05 -15.61 17.39
N PRO A 136 9.45 -14.79 18.39
CA PRO A 136 8.54 -13.92 19.11
C PRO A 136 7.84 -12.93 18.16
N ILE A 137 6.53 -12.70 18.38
CA ILE A 137 5.73 -11.76 17.55
C ILE A 137 6.42 -10.39 17.49
N ALA A 138 6.93 -9.89 18.62
CA ALA A 138 7.60 -8.58 18.70
C ALA A 138 8.79 -8.46 17.74
N VAL A 139 9.58 -9.52 17.57
CA VAL A 139 10.72 -9.56 16.64
C VAL A 139 10.20 -9.52 15.19
N VAL A 140 9.22 -10.39 14.87
CA VAL A 140 8.68 -10.50 13.51
C VAL A 140 8.01 -9.19 13.09
N THR A 141 7.21 -8.57 13.96
CA THR A 141 6.56 -7.28 13.67
C THR A 141 7.58 -6.15 13.55
N THR A 142 8.66 -6.15 14.36
CA THR A 142 9.73 -5.16 14.21
C THR A 142 10.44 -5.31 12.86
N LEU A 143 10.73 -6.54 12.43
CA LEU A 143 11.34 -6.78 11.12
C LEU A 143 10.44 -6.32 9.96
N ASN A 144 9.12 -6.33 10.11
CA ASN A 144 8.19 -5.80 9.11
C ASN A 144 8.32 -4.28 8.90
N PHE A 145 8.89 -3.53 9.85
CA PHE A 145 9.22 -2.12 9.61
C PHE A 145 10.27 -1.92 8.51
N THR A 146 10.88 -2.98 8.00
CA THR A 146 11.73 -2.92 6.80
C THR A 146 10.92 -2.86 5.50
N ILE A 147 9.61 -3.19 5.50
CA ILE A 147 8.75 -3.12 4.31
C ILE A 147 8.80 -1.73 3.66
N PRO A 148 8.63 -0.60 4.39
CA PRO A 148 8.74 0.73 3.79
C PRO A 148 10.10 1.00 3.13
N LEU A 149 11.21 0.46 3.69
CA LEU A 149 12.54 0.59 3.08
C LEU A 149 12.60 -0.13 1.74
N PHE A 150 12.17 -1.39 1.69
CA PHE A 150 12.12 -2.16 0.44
C PHE A 150 11.16 -1.51 -0.56
N THR A 151 9.99 -1.04 -0.12
CA THR A 151 9.02 -0.36 -0.98
C THR A 151 9.61 0.92 -1.58
N LEU A 152 10.37 1.69 -0.80
CA LEU A 152 11.04 2.91 -1.25
C LEU A 152 12.09 2.62 -2.33
N VAL A 153 12.95 1.62 -2.07
CA VAL A 153 13.97 1.17 -3.03
C VAL A 153 13.31 0.68 -4.31
N MET A 154 12.29 -0.18 -4.20
CA MET A 154 11.58 -0.73 -5.35
C MET A 154 10.81 0.33 -6.13
N ALA A 155 10.16 1.28 -5.47
CA ALA A 155 9.49 2.41 -6.13
C ALA A 155 10.50 3.26 -6.92
N ARG A 156 11.69 3.49 -6.36
CA ARG A 156 12.77 4.21 -7.06
C ARG A 156 13.25 3.45 -8.30
N VAL A 157 13.45 2.12 -8.18
CA VAL A 157 14.02 1.29 -9.25
C VAL A 157 12.98 0.99 -10.33
N PHE A 158 11.79 0.50 -9.96
CA PHE A 158 10.80 0.00 -10.91
C PHE A 158 9.84 1.09 -11.42
N LEU A 159 9.41 2.03 -10.55
CA LEU A 159 8.49 3.10 -10.93
C LEU A 159 9.25 4.38 -11.36
N LYS A 160 10.57 4.42 -11.16
CA LYS A 160 11.42 5.59 -11.43
C LYS A 160 10.91 6.86 -10.74
N GLU A 161 10.20 6.70 -9.60
CA GLU A 161 9.71 7.81 -8.81
C GLU A 161 10.89 8.60 -8.20
N ARG A 162 10.77 9.93 -8.20
CA ARG A 162 11.69 10.77 -7.42
C ARG A 162 11.28 10.68 -5.96
N VAL A 163 12.20 10.23 -5.13
CA VAL A 163 11.99 10.08 -3.69
C VAL A 163 12.73 11.19 -2.97
N ASP A 164 12.00 11.98 -2.20
CA ASP A 164 12.56 13.09 -1.42
C ASP A 164 13.51 12.58 -0.33
N ALA A 165 14.55 13.40 -0.03
CA ALA A 165 15.53 13.11 1.00
C ALA A 165 14.88 12.86 2.39
N THR A 166 13.78 13.56 2.70
CA THR A 166 13.03 13.39 3.95
C THR A 166 12.49 11.97 4.10
N ARG A 167 12.00 11.36 3.01
CA ARG A 167 11.51 9.96 3.01
C ARG A 167 12.67 8.99 3.23
N TRP A 168 13.83 9.23 2.61
CA TRP A 168 15.03 8.42 2.84
C TRP A 168 15.48 8.49 4.29
N ILE A 169 15.59 9.68 4.87
CA ILE A 169 16.01 9.88 6.26
C ILE A 169 15.05 9.15 7.22
N GLY A 170 13.73 9.34 7.07
CA GLY A 170 12.75 8.68 7.91
C GLY A 170 12.80 7.16 7.82
N THR A 171 12.97 6.63 6.60
CA THR A 171 13.04 5.18 6.36
C THR A 171 14.34 4.58 6.91
N LEU A 172 15.47 5.26 6.73
CA LEU A 172 16.77 4.82 7.28
C LEU A 172 16.79 4.90 8.81
N ALA A 173 16.17 5.91 9.41
CA ALA A 173 16.02 5.99 10.87
C ALA A 173 15.18 4.82 11.41
N GLY A 174 14.07 4.48 10.75
CA GLY A 174 13.28 3.28 11.08
C GLY A 174 14.09 2.00 10.95
N PHE A 175 14.87 1.85 9.88
CA PHE A 175 15.74 0.69 9.67
C PHE A 175 16.85 0.60 10.73
N ALA A 176 17.43 1.71 11.15
CA ALA A 176 18.39 1.74 12.25
C ALA A 176 17.75 1.18 13.54
N GLY A 177 16.49 1.51 13.84
CA GLY A 177 15.73 0.92 14.94
C GLY A 177 15.61 -0.60 14.81
N VAL A 178 15.34 -1.13 13.61
CA VAL A 178 15.31 -2.58 13.37
C VAL A 178 16.67 -3.22 13.63
N MET A 179 17.77 -2.59 13.22
CA MET A 179 19.14 -3.09 13.47
C MET A 179 19.47 -3.16 14.96
N VAL A 180 18.99 -2.19 15.75
CA VAL A 180 19.14 -2.23 17.22
C VAL A 180 18.42 -3.43 17.84
N VAL A 181 17.22 -3.78 17.33
CA VAL A 181 16.46 -4.94 17.81
C VAL A 181 17.07 -6.24 17.34
N MET A 182 17.51 -6.32 16.08
CA MET A 182 18.10 -7.54 15.51
C MET A 182 19.47 -7.89 16.10
N GLN A 183 20.25 -6.88 16.47
CA GLN A 183 21.65 -7.03 16.92
C GLN A 183 22.43 -8.04 16.05
N PRO A 184 22.56 -7.82 14.73
CA PRO A 184 23.21 -8.75 13.83
C PRO A 184 24.67 -8.99 14.30
N GLY A 185 25.03 -10.27 14.47
CA GLY A 185 26.34 -10.66 15.02
C GLY A 185 26.37 -10.77 16.54
N GLY A 186 25.32 -10.39 17.27
CA GLY A 186 25.18 -10.66 18.71
C GLY A 186 24.79 -12.11 19.00
N ALA A 187 24.96 -12.52 20.25
CA ALA A 187 24.61 -13.89 20.69
C ALA A 187 23.12 -14.24 20.53
N SER A 188 22.26 -13.24 20.41
CA SER A 188 20.81 -13.37 20.23
C SER A 188 20.37 -13.46 18.77
N PHE A 189 21.27 -13.29 17.80
CA PHE A 189 20.93 -13.29 16.39
C PHE A 189 20.55 -14.69 15.92
N ASN A 190 19.34 -14.82 15.34
CA ASN A 190 18.88 -16.06 14.73
C ASN A 190 18.81 -15.89 13.20
N PRO A 191 19.57 -16.68 12.41
CA PRO A 191 19.53 -16.61 10.94
C PRO A 191 18.14 -16.82 10.33
N GLN A 192 17.23 -17.49 11.04
CA GLN A 192 15.84 -17.67 10.59
C GLN A 192 15.08 -16.33 10.45
N TRP A 193 15.53 -15.27 11.11
CA TRP A 193 14.95 -13.93 10.94
C TRP A 193 15.16 -13.35 9.54
N LEU A 194 16.16 -13.83 8.81
CA LEU A 194 16.36 -13.46 7.39
C LEU A 194 15.17 -13.90 6.52
N VAL A 195 14.47 -14.97 6.91
CA VAL A 195 13.24 -15.40 6.23
C VAL A 195 12.14 -14.34 6.35
N VAL A 196 12.05 -13.67 7.50
CA VAL A 196 11.10 -12.57 7.71
C VAL A 196 11.47 -11.35 6.88
N LEU A 197 12.76 -11.04 6.73
CA LEU A 197 13.22 -9.97 5.85
C LEU A 197 12.90 -10.27 4.37
N LEU A 198 13.03 -11.53 3.95
CA LEU A 198 12.63 -11.95 2.60
C LEU A 198 11.12 -11.78 2.40
N SER A 199 10.32 -12.16 3.41
CA SER A 199 8.88 -11.90 3.44
C SER A 199 8.57 -10.41 3.27
N ALA A 200 9.27 -9.53 4.01
CA ALA A 200 9.10 -8.08 3.90
C ALA A 200 9.41 -7.56 2.48
N ALA A 201 10.41 -8.11 1.81
CA ALA A 201 10.72 -7.79 0.41
C ALA A 201 9.60 -8.24 -0.55
N MET A 202 8.97 -9.41 -0.31
CA MET A 202 7.81 -9.87 -1.10
C MET A 202 6.62 -8.95 -0.90
N PHE A 203 6.31 -8.53 0.34
CA PHE A 203 5.24 -7.58 0.61
C PHE A 203 5.51 -6.20 -0.01
N ALA A 204 6.73 -5.71 0.06
CA ALA A 204 7.12 -4.46 -0.60
C ALA A 204 6.92 -4.53 -2.13
N SER A 205 7.27 -5.66 -2.75
CA SER A 205 7.01 -5.90 -4.18
C SER A 205 5.51 -5.90 -4.49
N LEU A 206 4.71 -6.53 -3.62
CA LEU A 206 3.25 -6.52 -3.71
C LEU A 206 2.68 -5.11 -3.59
N ASP A 207 3.20 -4.28 -2.67
CA ASP A 207 2.77 -2.88 -2.51
C ASP A 207 3.05 -2.04 -3.74
N VAL A 208 4.20 -2.24 -4.39
CA VAL A 208 4.53 -1.59 -5.66
C VAL A 208 3.55 -2.00 -6.75
N LEU A 209 3.23 -3.30 -6.86
CA LEU A 209 2.20 -3.78 -7.79
C LEU A 209 0.83 -3.21 -7.46
N ASN A 210 0.43 -3.15 -6.18
CA ASN A 210 -0.82 -2.54 -5.75
C ASN A 210 -0.94 -1.09 -6.23
N LYS A 211 0.13 -0.29 -6.13
CA LYS A 211 0.15 1.09 -6.65
C LYS A 211 -0.08 1.16 -8.16
N ILE A 212 0.45 0.22 -8.93
CA ILE A 212 0.27 0.16 -10.38
C ILE A 212 -1.18 -0.16 -10.75
N PHE A 213 -1.87 -0.98 -9.93
CA PHE A 213 -3.25 -1.41 -10.16
C PHE A 213 -4.29 -0.39 -9.72
N ILE A 214 -4.03 0.41 -8.69
CA ILE A 214 -4.98 1.41 -8.19
C ILE A 214 -5.39 2.36 -9.31
N GLY A 215 -6.71 2.47 -9.51
CA GLY A 215 -7.32 3.28 -10.57
C GLY A 215 -7.39 2.62 -11.96
N LYS A 216 -6.91 1.37 -12.11
CA LYS A 216 -7.00 0.58 -13.35
C LYS A 216 -7.88 -0.65 -13.19
N GLU A 217 -8.12 -1.08 -11.97
CA GLU A 217 -8.92 -2.23 -11.57
C GLU A 217 -9.87 -1.88 -10.42
N SER A 218 -10.98 -2.61 -10.31
CA SER A 218 -11.88 -2.51 -9.17
C SER A 218 -11.19 -3.00 -7.89
N PHE A 219 -11.40 -2.32 -6.76
CA PHE A 219 -10.92 -2.80 -5.45
C PHE A 219 -11.42 -4.22 -5.13
N TRP A 220 -12.66 -4.51 -5.46
CA TRP A 220 -13.28 -5.80 -5.22
C TRP A 220 -12.63 -6.91 -6.06
N ALA A 221 -12.36 -6.65 -7.34
CA ALA A 221 -11.61 -7.57 -8.19
C ALA A 221 -10.19 -7.80 -7.66
N MET A 222 -9.50 -6.72 -7.23
CA MET A 222 -8.15 -6.81 -6.67
C MET A 222 -8.11 -7.72 -5.43
N ILE A 223 -9.09 -7.61 -4.52
CA ILE A 223 -9.16 -8.41 -3.30
C ILE A 223 -9.52 -9.86 -3.64
N PHE A 224 -10.58 -10.04 -4.41
CA PHE A 224 -11.10 -11.36 -4.77
C PHE A 224 -10.09 -12.23 -5.52
N TYR A 225 -9.53 -11.73 -6.62
CA TYR A 225 -8.57 -12.51 -7.42
C TYR A 225 -7.27 -12.79 -6.66
N THR A 226 -6.83 -11.86 -5.81
CA THR A 226 -5.66 -12.11 -4.95
C THR A 226 -5.96 -13.25 -3.97
N ALA A 227 -7.11 -13.28 -3.32
CA ALA A 227 -7.49 -14.36 -2.41
C ALA A 227 -7.66 -15.68 -3.17
N LEU A 228 -8.38 -15.69 -4.29
CA LEU A 228 -8.65 -16.86 -5.10
C LEU A 228 -7.36 -17.53 -5.60
N PHE A 229 -6.49 -16.79 -6.27
CA PHE A 229 -5.25 -17.37 -6.80
C PHE A 229 -4.27 -17.76 -5.70
N THR A 230 -4.21 -17.02 -4.58
CA THR A 230 -3.41 -17.43 -3.43
C THR A 230 -3.93 -18.74 -2.83
N THR A 231 -5.24 -18.95 -2.78
CA THR A 231 -5.85 -20.23 -2.37
C THR A 231 -5.40 -21.37 -3.29
N VAL A 232 -5.48 -21.17 -4.60
CA VAL A 232 -5.07 -22.18 -5.59
C VAL A 232 -3.59 -22.53 -5.46
N ILE A 233 -2.73 -21.51 -5.31
CA ILE A 233 -1.28 -21.70 -5.16
C ILE A 233 -0.96 -22.47 -3.87
N ALA A 234 -1.64 -22.13 -2.76
CA ALA A 234 -1.40 -22.76 -1.46
C ALA A 234 -2.05 -24.15 -1.32
N ALA A 235 -2.99 -24.53 -2.21
CA ALA A 235 -3.71 -25.79 -2.13
C ALA A 235 -2.77 -27.02 -2.21
N VAL A 236 -1.83 -26.99 -3.16
CA VAL A 236 -0.90 -28.13 -3.37
C VAL A 236 -0.03 -28.38 -2.14
N PRO A 237 0.75 -27.41 -1.62
CA PRO A 237 1.57 -27.63 -0.45
C PRO A 237 0.74 -27.92 0.82
N ALA A 238 -0.49 -27.39 0.91
CA ALA A 238 -1.39 -27.70 2.02
C ALA A 238 -1.88 -29.15 1.99
N ALA A 239 -2.22 -29.69 0.81
CA ALA A 239 -2.67 -31.05 0.65
C ALA A 239 -1.58 -32.10 0.98
N LEU A 240 -0.31 -31.77 0.73
CA LEU A 240 0.82 -32.69 0.99
C LEU A 240 1.10 -32.91 2.48
N ALA A 241 0.71 -31.97 3.35
CA ALA A 241 0.94 -32.04 4.79
C ALA A 241 -0.33 -31.72 5.58
N TRP A 242 -1.45 -32.29 5.15
CA TRP A 242 -2.76 -31.98 5.72
C TRP A 242 -2.94 -32.57 7.12
N VAL A 243 -3.32 -31.71 8.06
CA VAL A 243 -3.74 -32.07 9.43
C VAL A 243 -5.20 -31.66 9.59
N THR A 244 -6.07 -32.56 10.08
CA THR A 244 -7.49 -32.23 10.25
C THR A 244 -7.67 -31.12 11.29
N PRO A 245 -8.16 -29.92 10.90
CA PRO A 245 -8.35 -28.81 11.84
C PRO A 245 -9.55 -29.07 12.74
N THR A 246 -9.50 -28.62 13.99
CA THR A 246 -10.65 -28.62 14.90
C THR A 246 -11.67 -27.55 14.50
N GLY A 247 -12.93 -27.67 14.99
CA GLY A 247 -13.96 -26.66 14.73
C GLY A 247 -13.57 -25.26 15.21
N ALA A 248 -12.88 -25.16 16.35
CA ALA A 248 -12.36 -23.88 16.87
C ALA A 248 -11.30 -23.26 15.94
N GLN A 249 -10.38 -24.07 15.42
CA GLN A 249 -9.36 -23.62 14.47
C GLN A 249 -10.00 -23.16 13.15
N LEU A 250 -11.02 -23.87 12.65
CA LEU A 250 -11.77 -23.43 11.46
C LEU A 250 -12.45 -22.09 11.70
N GLY A 251 -13.06 -21.87 12.86
CA GLY A 251 -13.64 -20.58 13.23
C GLY A 251 -12.61 -19.45 13.26
N LEU A 252 -11.44 -19.68 13.87
CA LEU A 252 -10.35 -18.70 13.87
C LEU A 252 -9.80 -18.41 12.47
N LEU A 253 -9.68 -19.44 11.63
CA LEU A 253 -9.23 -19.28 10.25
C LEU A 253 -10.28 -18.56 9.37
N ALA A 254 -11.57 -18.72 9.65
CA ALA A 254 -12.62 -17.95 8.99
C ALA A 254 -12.53 -16.46 9.38
N ILE A 255 -12.33 -16.14 10.66
CA ILE A 255 -12.10 -14.77 11.12
C ILE A 255 -10.82 -14.20 10.48
N LEU A 256 -9.76 -14.99 10.42
CA LEU A 256 -8.50 -14.62 9.79
C LEU A 256 -8.66 -14.31 8.30
N GLY A 257 -9.48 -15.10 7.58
CA GLY A 257 -9.79 -14.89 6.17
C GLY A 257 -10.60 -13.61 5.93
N ALA A 258 -11.66 -13.40 6.71
CA ALA A 258 -12.44 -12.15 6.65
C ALA A 258 -11.57 -10.94 7.01
N GLY A 259 -10.74 -11.06 8.04
CA GLY A 259 -9.77 -10.05 8.45
C GLY A 259 -8.75 -9.74 7.36
N ALA A 260 -8.32 -10.74 6.56
CA ALA A 260 -7.42 -10.53 5.43
C ALA A 260 -8.03 -9.64 4.34
N ASN A 261 -9.32 -9.84 4.02
CA ASN A 261 -10.04 -9.00 3.06
C ASN A 261 -10.17 -7.56 3.57
N LEU A 262 -10.54 -7.39 4.83
CA LEU A 262 -10.68 -6.07 5.45
C LEU A 262 -9.33 -5.35 5.52
N LEU A 263 -8.25 -6.08 5.87
CA LEU A 263 -6.89 -5.58 5.90
C LEU A 263 -6.46 -5.06 4.52
N LEU A 264 -6.64 -5.85 3.47
CA LEU A 264 -6.30 -5.45 2.11
C LEU A 264 -7.17 -4.27 1.62
N TYR A 265 -8.46 -4.27 1.95
CA TYR A 265 -9.36 -3.16 1.64
C TYR A 265 -8.86 -1.85 2.30
N CYS A 266 -8.53 -1.86 3.59
CA CYS A 266 -8.00 -0.70 4.31
C CYS A 266 -6.72 -0.18 3.66
N LEU A 267 -5.81 -1.07 3.28
CA LEU A 267 -4.55 -0.72 2.61
C LEU A 267 -4.79 -0.05 1.25
N LEU A 268 -5.60 -0.67 0.40
CA LEU A 268 -5.93 -0.14 -0.93
C LEU A 268 -6.65 1.21 -0.83
N LYS A 269 -7.56 1.35 0.15
CA LYS A 269 -8.27 2.60 0.41
C LYS A 269 -7.31 3.70 0.85
N SER A 270 -6.39 3.39 1.76
CA SER A 270 -5.33 4.32 2.18
C SER A 270 -4.50 4.78 0.98
N PHE A 271 -3.99 3.85 0.16
CA PHE A 271 -3.19 4.19 -1.02
C PHE A 271 -3.97 5.04 -2.05
N SER A 272 -5.27 4.78 -2.23
CA SER A 272 -6.09 5.57 -3.14
C SER A 272 -6.26 7.02 -2.68
N LEU A 273 -6.45 7.24 -1.38
CA LEU A 273 -6.66 8.57 -0.80
C LEU A 273 -5.35 9.38 -0.75
N VAL A 274 -4.27 8.77 -0.29
CA VAL A 274 -2.95 9.42 -0.22
C VAL A 274 -2.41 9.69 -1.62
N GLY A 275 -2.51 8.74 -2.55
CA GLY A 275 -2.05 8.89 -3.93
C GLY A 275 -2.82 9.96 -4.72
N THR A 276 -4.11 10.16 -4.48
CA THR A 276 -4.90 11.26 -5.08
C THR A 276 -4.52 12.61 -4.52
N ALA A 277 -4.29 12.72 -3.21
CA ALA A 277 -3.84 13.95 -2.57
C ALA A 277 -2.48 14.42 -3.14
N LEU A 278 -1.53 13.51 -3.31
CA LEU A 278 -0.21 13.79 -3.88
C LEU A 278 -0.27 14.17 -5.37
N ARG A 279 -1.06 13.48 -6.19
CA ARG A 279 -1.18 13.78 -7.63
C ARG A 279 -1.79 15.16 -7.89
N VAL A 280 -2.78 15.58 -7.12
CA VAL A 280 -3.38 16.92 -7.27
C VAL A 280 -2.40 18.01 -6.84
N SER A 281 -1.56 17.78 -5.84
CA SER A 281 -0.49 18.69 -5.45
C SER A 281 0.52 18.89 -6.60
N GLN A 282 0.96 17.79 -7.24
CA GLN A 282 1.87 17.87 -8.39
C GLN A 282 1.28 18.57 -9.60
N SER A 283 -0.03 18.36 -9.91
CA SER A 283 -0.71 19.09 -11.00
C SER A 283 -0.77 20.58 -10.77
N LEU A 284 -0.92 21.03 -9.51
CA LEU A 284 -0.92 22.47 -9.19
C LEU A 284 0.47 23.08 -9.33
N THR A 285 1.51 22.35 -8.94
CA THR A 285 2.90 22.80 -9.10
C THR A 285 3.25 22.94 -10.59
N HIS A 286 2.79 22.01 -11.43
CA HIS A 286 2.98 22.10 -12.89
C HIS A 286 2.14 23.18 -13.57
N CYS A 287 1.01 23.57 -13.00
CA CYS A 287 0.22 24.71 -13.50
C CYS A 287 0.81 26.09 -13.11
N LEU A 288 1.59 26.15 -12.03
CA LEU A 288 2.18 27.40 -11.52
C LEU A 288 3.60 27.67 -12.09
N LEU A 289 4.32 26.63 -12.54
CA LEU A 289 5.66 26.74 -13.11
C LEU A 289 5.75 27.49 -14.47
N PRO A 290 4.75 27.49 -15.40
CA PRO A 290 4.90 28.22 -16.64
C PRO A 290 4.77 29.75 -16.50
N LEU A 291 4.42 30.30 -15.34
CA LEU A 291 4.34 31.75 -15.13
C LEU A 291 5.69 32.39 -14.76
N SER A 292 6.73 31.59 -14.43
CA SER A 292 8.05 32.10 -14.11
C SER A 292 9.01 32.19 -15.30
N GLU A 293 8.67 31.57 -16.45
CA GLU A 293 9.52 31.61 -17.66
C GLU A 293 9.15 32.70 -18.68
N TYR A 294 8.10 33.48 -18.43
CA TYR A 294 7.67 34.60 -19.33
C TYR A 294 8.04 35.97 -18.77
N GLY A 295 9.03 36.07 -17.91
CA GLY A 295 9.49 37.30 -17.29
C GLY A 295 10.98 37.61 -17.53
N THR A 296 11.47 37.51 -18.78
CA THR A 296 12.74 38.16 -19.22
C THR A 296 12.55 38.77 -20.61
#